data_b0f723edafa0eadc11a6f5a88fef1de8
#
_entry.id   b0f723edafa0eadc11a6f5a88fef1de8
#
_cell.length_a   1.000
_cell.length_b   1.000
_cell.length_c   1.000
_cell.angle_alpha   90.00
_cell.angle_beta   90.00
_cell.angle_gamma   90.00
#
_symmetry.space_group_name_H-M   'P 1'
#
loop_
_entity.id
_entity.type
_entity.pdbx_description
1 polymer ?
#
loop_
_entity_poly.entity_id
_entity_poly.type
_entity_poly.pdbx_seq_one_letter_code
_entity_poly.pdbx_strand_id
1 'polypeptide(L)'
;MFAAALLAWSDAAAQRLQNGNYSTVGYIKSDGTIQNGNYSTIGHIKNDGTVQDGNYRTVGYIKSDGTVQNGNYSTIGHIKSDGTIQDGNYRTIGYVKSDGTVQDGNYRTIGHADSGIRREWVAWFYFFMK
;
A
#
# COMPACT_ATOMS: atom_id res chain seq x y z
N MET A 1 19.30 -28.35 -11.69
CA MET A 1 18.90 -27.73 -11.94
C MET A 1 18.50 -27.05 -11.77
N PHE A 2 18.42 -27.07 -11.58
CA PHE A 2 17.82 -26.32 -11.47
C PHE A 2 17.50 -25.43 -11.13
N ALA A 3 17.58 -25.32 -10.61
CA ALA A 3 17.25 -24.54 -10.29
C ALA A 3 16.91 -23.72 -10.48
N ALA A 4 17.03 -23.54 -10.77
CA ALA A 4 16.76 -22.64 -11.05
C ALA A 4 15.87 -22.19 -10.97
N ALA A 5 15.60 -22.35 -11.15
CA ALA A 5 14.80 -21.83 -11.11
C ALA A 5 14.32 -21.35 -10.22
N LEU A 6 14.40 -21.49 -9.73
CA LEU A 6 13.91 -20.96 -8.87
C LEU A 6 13.81 -19.81 -8.81
N LEU A 7 14.21 -19.47 -9.34
CA LEU A 7 14.09 -18.36 -9.40
C LEU A 7 13.19 -17.78 -9.67
N ALA A 8 13.05 -17.96 -9.99
CA ALA A 8 12.18 -17.32 -10.39
C ALA A 8 11.33 -16.98 -9.43
N TRP A 9 11.16 -17.28 -8.94
CA TRP A 9 10.41 -17.12 -8.17
C TRP A 9 9.95 -16.21 -7.62
N SER A 10 9.89 -16.21 -7.43
CA SER A 10 9.55 -15.58 -6.61
C SER A 10 9.21 -14.33 -6.79
N ASP A 11 9.86 -13.88 -7.26
CA ASP A 11 9.71 -12.65 -7.58
C ASP A 11 8.42 -12.47 -8.02
N ALA A 12 8.03 -13.34 -8.42
CA ALA A 12 6.87 -13.23 -8.81
C ALA A 12 5.94 -12.86 -7.83
N ALA A 13 6.31 -12.66 -6.79
CA ALA A 13 5.38 -12.56 -5.86
C ALA A 13 4.73 -11.26 -5.79
N ALA A 14 4.08 -10.82 -6.77
CA ALA A 14 3.20 -9.69 -6.69
C ALA A 14 2.03 -10.07 -5.81
N GLN A 15 1.84 -9.34 -4.73
CA GLN A 15 0.76 -9.60 -3.79
C GLN A 15 -0.47 -8.82 -4.22
N ARG A 16 -1.63 -9.46 -4.14
CA ARG A 16 -2.87 -8.88 -4.64
C ARG A 16 -3.50 -7.95 -3.64
N LEU A 17 -4.13 -6.91 -4.19
CA LEU A 17 -5.01 -6.02 -3.45
C LEU A 17 -6.37 -6.13 -4.10
N GLN A 18 -7.41 -6.36 -3.27
CA GLN A 18 -8.76 -6.55 -3.76
C GLN A 18 -9.68 -5.51 -3.15
N ASN A 19 -10.81 -5.25 -3.82
CA ASN A 19 -11.83 -4.39 -3.23
C ASN A 19 -12.72 -5.23 -2.29
N GLY A 20 -13.76 -4.62 -1.75
CA GLY A 20 -14.62 -5.30 -0.79
C GLY A 20 -15.39 -6.48 -1.37
N ASN A 21 -15.50 -6.56 -2.69
CA ASN A 21 -16.18 -7.65 -3.39
C ASN A 21 -15.18 -8.71 -3.88
N TYR A 22 -13.92 -8.63 -3.43
CA TYR A 22 -12.87 -9.56 -3.80
C TYR A 22 -12.44 -9.47 -5.25
N SER A 23 -12.74 -8.36 -5.93
CA SER A 23 -12.18 -8.11 -7.26
C SER A 23 -10.78 -7.52 -7.11
N THR A 24 -9.85 -8.01 -7.92
CA THR A 24 -8.48 -7.52 -7.87
C THR A 24 -8.40 -6.10 -8.41
N VAL A 25 -7.88 -5.18 -7.61
CA VAL A 25 -7.73 -3.78 -8.00
C VAL A 25 -6.27 -3.38 -8.17
N GLY A 26 -5.35 -4.21 -7.75
CA GLY A 26 -3.93 -3.92 -7.93
C GLY A 26 -3.04 -4.95 -7.31
N TYR A 27 -1.74 -4.67 -7.42
CA TYR A 27 -0.68 -5.54 -6.90
C TYR A 27 0.43 -4.69 -6.32
N ILE A 28 1.06 -5.17 -5.26
CA ILE A 28 2.29 -4.58 -4.75
C ILE A 28 3.35 -5.67 -4.75
N LYS A 29 4.46 -5.40 -5.41
CA LYS A 29 5.57 -6.34 -5.48
C LYS A 29 6.49 -6.14 -4.28
N SER A 30 7.31 -7.14 -4.01
CA SER A 30 8.20 -7.08 -2.84
C SER A 30 9.20 -5.94 -2.93
N ASP A 31 9.48 -5.44 -4.13
CA ASP A 31 10.40 -4.31 -4.31
C ASP A 31 9.70 -2.95 -4.20
N GLY A 32 8.39 -2.95 -3.87
CA GLY A 32 7.64 -1.71 -3.71
C GLY A 32 6.94 -1.21 -4.95
N THR A 33 7.07 -1.91 -6.09
CA THR A 33 6.35 -1.53 -7.31
C THR A 33 4.86 -1.74 -7.11
N ILE A 34 4.07 -0.73 -7.45
CA ILE A 34 2.61 -0.79 -7.36
C ILE A 34 2.06 -0.89 -8.78
N GLN A 35 1.18 -1.84 -8.99
CA GLN A 35 0.52 -2.04 -10.28
C GLN A 35 -0.99 -1.96 -10.10
N ASN A 36 -1.68 -1.55 -11.17
CA ASN A 36 -3.14 -1.62 -11.17
C ASN A 36 -3.57 -3.05 -11.54
N GLY A 37 -4.89 -3.25 -11.66
CA GLY A 37 -5.42 -4.58 -11.96
C GLY A 37 -5.04 -5.12 -13.33
N ASN A 38 -4.57 -4.26 -14.23
CA ASN A 38 -4.11 -4.67 -15.55
C ASN A 38 -2.60 -4.83 -15.62
N TYR A 39 -1.94 -4.85 -14.46
CA TYR A 39 -0.48 -5.02 -14.36
C TYR A 39 0.32 -3.83 -14.87
N SER A 40 -0.31 -2.68 -15.06
CA SER A 40 0.44 -1.46 -15.39
C SER A 40 1.04 -0.88 -14.13
N THR A 41 2.30 -0.48 -14.21
CA THR A 41 2.98 0.13 -13.06
C THR A 41 2.44 1.53 -12.86
N ILE A 42 1.93 1.79 -11.65
CA ILE A 42 1.32 3.07 -11.31
C ILE A 42 2.05 3.78 -10.18
N GLY A 43 3.04 3.14 -9.59
CA GLY A 43 3.81 3.79 -8.53
C GLY A 43 4.89 2.91 -7.96
N HIS A 44 5.66 3.50 -7.06
CA HIS A 44 6.75 2.82 -6.39
C HIS A 44 6.85 3.31 -4.96
N ILE A 45 6.98 2.40 -4.01
CA ILE A 45 7.24 2.75 -2.62
C ILE A 45 8.65 2.26 -2.31
N LYS A 46 9.54 3.20 -1.99
CA LYS A 46 10.93 2.87 -1.73
C LYS A 46 11.13 2.49 -0.27
N ASN A 47 12.22 1.80 0.02
CA ASN A 47 12.48 1.34 1.38
C ASN A 47 12.64 2.48 2.38
N ASP A 48 13.01 3.67 1.91
CA ASP A 48 13.16 4.83 2.79
C ASP A 48 11.84 5.57 3.00
N GLY A 49 10.74 5.05 2.44
CA GLY A 49 9.42 5.64 2.60
C GLY A 49 9.03 6.63 1.52
N THR A 50 9.92 6.95 0.59
CA THR A 50 9.57 7.82 -0.53
C THR A 50 8.60 7.08 -1.45
N VAL A 51 7.53 7.76 -1.86
CA VAL A 51 6.55 7.19 -2.78
C VAL A 51 6.58 7.99 -4.07
N GLN A 52 6.65 7.26 -5.18
CA GLN A 52 6.69 7.86 -6.51
C GLN A 52 5.51 7.39 -7.33
N ASP A 53 5.12 8.18 -8.33
CA ASP A 53 4.10 7.74 -9.29
C ASP A 53 4.76 6.88 -10.36
N GLY A 54 3.98 6.49 -11.37
CA GLY A 54 4.49 5.62 -12.44
C GLY A 54 5.57 6.27 -13.31
N ASN A 55 5.72 7.58 -13.23
CA ASN A 55 6.74 8.32 -13.97
C ASN A 55 7.92 8.68 -13.08
N TYR A 56 8.01 8.06 -11.91
CA TYR A 56 9.11 8.25 -10.96
C TYR A 56 9.15 9.64 -10.32
N ARG A 57 8.04 10.38 -10.37
CA ARG A 57 7.96 11.64 -9.64
C ARG A 57 7.54 11.37 -8.21
N THR A 58 8.17 12.05 -7.27
CA THR A 58 7.84 11.88 -5.86
C THR A 58 6.47 12.48 -5.57
N VAL A 59 5.57 11.66 -5.04
CA VAL A 59 4.22 12.11 -4.71
C VAL A 59 3.93 12.05 -3.21
N GLY A 60 4.83 11.47 -2.44
CA GLY A 60 4.62 11.44 -1.01
C GLY A 60 5.72 10.73 -0.25
N TYR A 61 5.53 10.69 1.07
CA TYR A 61 6.49 10.08 1.98
C TYR A 61 5.73 9.37 3.09
N ILE A 62 6.16 8.17 3.41
CA ILE A 62 5.66 7.43 4.56
C ILE A 62 6.82 7.37 5.55
N LYS A 63 6.69 8.10 6.64
CA LYS A 63 7.79 8.22 7.60
C LYS A 63 7.77 7.07 8.58
N SER A 64 8.90 6.81 9.20
CA SER A 64 9.05 5.67 10.10
C SER A 64 8.13 5.75 11.31
N ASP A 65 7.69 6.96 11.68
CA ASP A 65 6.75 7.12 12.81
C ASP A 65 5.29 7.01 12.38
N GLY A 66 5.02 6.71 11.11
CA GLY A 66 3.67 6.56 10.59
C GLY A 66 3.08 7.82 9.98
N THR A 67 3.77 8.94 10.05
CA THR A 67 3.30 10.18 9.41
C THR A 67 3.37 10.02 7.90
N VAL A 68 2.32 10.43 7.21
CA VAL A 68 2.25 10.39 5.75
C VAL A 68 2.22 11.82 5.24
N GLN A 69 3.09 12.12 4.30
CA GLN A 69 3.18 13.45 3.71
C GLN A 69 2.96 13.37 2.20
N ASN A 70 2.50 14.46 1.61
CA ASN A 70 2.42 14.56 0.15
C ASN A 70 3.79 15.00 -0.38
N GLY A 71 3.89 15.21 -1.69
CA GLY A 71 5.15 15.58 -2.33
C GLY A 71 5.69 16.94 -1.90
N ASN A 72 4.86 17.79 -1.29
CA ASN A 72 5.26 19.08 -0.78
C ASN A 72 5.56 19.07 0.71
N TYR A 73 5.67 17.87 1.28
CA TYR A 73 5.97 17.69 2.70
C TYR A 73 4.85 18.13 3.64
N SER A 74 3.64 18.31 3.13
CA SER A 74 2.48 18.56 3.99
C SER A 74 1.98 17.23 4.56
N THR A 75 1.69 17.22 5.84
CA THR A 75 1.16 16.01 6.48
C THR A 75 -0.27 15.79 6.02
N ILE A 76 -0.52 14.63 5.43
CA ILE A 76 -1.84 14.28 4.92
C ILE A 76 -2.47 13.12 5.68
N GLY A 77 -1.72 12.48 6.57
CA GLY A 77 -2.31 11.41 7.37
C GLY A 77 -1.33 10.77 8.30
N HIS A 78 -1.84 9.77 9.02
CA HIS A 78 -1.09 9.03 10.01
C HIS A 78 -1.49 7.56 9.95
N ILE A 79 -0.50 6.68 9.96
CA ILE A 79 -0.70 5.23 10.03
C ILE A 79 -0.24 4.79 11.40
N LYS A 80 -1.18 4.37 12.24
CA LYS A 80 -0.84 4.02 13.62
C LYS A 80 -0.43 2.56 13.69
N SER A 81 0.32 2.23 14.72
CA SER A 81 0.85 0.87 14.86
C SER A 81 -0.24 -0.17 15.07
N ASP A 82 -1.43 0.24 15.52
CA ASP A 82 -2.55 -0.67 15.71
C ASP A 82 -3.39 -0.85 14.44
N GLY A 83 -2.99 -0.23 13.32
CA GLY A 83 -3.69 -0.34 12.06
C GLY A 83 -4.70 0.75 11.79
N THR A 84 -4.91 1.68 12.72
CA THR A 84 -5.81 2.82 12.53
C THR A 84 -5.17 3.79 11.55
N ILE A 85 -5.95 4.26 10.58
CA ILE A 85 -5.50 5.24 9.59
C ILE A 85 -6.23 6.53 9.85
N GLN A 86 -5.49 7.62 9.93
CA GLN A 86 -6.06 8.95 10.19
C GLN A 86 -5.70 9.90 9.06
N ASP A 87 -6.51 10.93 8.87
CA ASP A 87 -6.19 12.00 7.94
C ASP A 87 -5.25 13.00 8.63
N GLY A 88 -4.92 14.10 7.95
CA GLY A 88 -4.00 15.09 8.47
C GLY A 88 -4.53 15.84 9.69
N ASN A 89 -5.82 15.76 9.96
CA ASN A 89 -6.44 16.37 11.13
C ASN A 89 -6.70 15.38 12.24
N TYR A 90 -6.07 14.19 12.15
CA TYR A 90 -6.19 13.14 13.16
C TYR A 90 -7.56 12.48 13.23
N ARG A 91 -8.40 12.65 12.21
CA ARG A 91 -9.66 11.93 12.18
C ARG A 91 -9.45 10.55 11.59
N THR A 92 -10.07 9.56 12.19
CA THR A 92 -9.96 8.19 11.71
C THR A 92 -10.71 8.04 10.40
N ILE A 93 -9.99 7.59 9.37
CA ILE A 93 -10.57 7.39 8.04
C ILE A 93 -10.63 5.92 7.66
N GLY A 94 -10.00 5.04 8.43
CA GLY A 94 -10.09 3.63 8.16
C GLY A 94 -9.14 2.79 8.97
N TYR A 95 -9.08 1.52 8.61
CA TYR A 95 -8.30 0.53 9.35
C TYR A 95 -7.67 -0.47 8.38
N VAL A 96 -6.42 -0.82 8.63
CA VAL A 96 -5.75 -1.93 7.95
C VAL A 96 -5.49 -2.99 9.02
N LYS A 97 -6.23 -4.08 8.97
CA LYS A 97 -6.17 -5.10 10.01
C LYS A 97 -5.01 -6.06 9.74
N SER A 98 -4.60 -6.77 10.76
CA SER A 98 -3.44 -7.66 10.65
C SER A 98 -3.69 -8.81 9.69
N ASP A 99 -4.95 -9.16 9.43
CA ASP A 99 -5.28 -10.23 8.49
C ASP A 99 -5.40 -9.73 7.04
N GLY A 100 -5.12 -8.45 6.80
CA GLY A 100 -5.19 -7.87 5.46
C GLY A 100 -6.54 -7.25 5.12
N THR A 101 -7.54 -7.34 6.00
CA THR A 101 -8.82 -6.69 5.78
C THR A 101 -8.64 -5.17 5.90
N VAL A 102 -9.21 -4.43 4.96
CA VAL A 102 -9.17 -2.97 4.97
C VAL A 102 -10.58 -2.46 5.14
N GLN A 103 -10.78 -1.57 6.10
CA GLN A 103 -12.10 -1.01 6.41
C GLN A 103 -12.06 0.51 6.32
N ASP A 104 -13.21 1.11 6.02
CA ASP A 104 -13.34 2.57 6.08
C ASP A 104 -13.59 2.99 7.53
N GLY A 105 -13.80 4.28 7.74
CA GLY A 105 -14.01 4.84 9.09
C GLY A 105 -15.28 4.37 9.75
N ASN A 106 -16.23 3.79 8.99
CA ASN A 106 -17.46 3.25 9.52
C ASN A 106 -17.41 1.74 9.68
N TYR A 107 -16.22 1.17 9.61
CA TYR A 107 -15.98 -0.27 9.77
C TYR A 107 -16.52 -1.13 8.63
N ARG A 108 -16.81 -0.51 7.48
CA ARG A 108 -17.21 -1.31 6.31
C ARG A 108 -15.97 -1.82 5.62
N THR A 109 -16.00 -3.07 5.21
CA THR A 109 -14.86 -3.66 4.49
C THR A 109 -14.81 -3.10 3.07
N ILE A 110 -13.70 -2.46 2.75
CA ILE A 110 -13.47 -1.86 1.43
C ILE A 110 -12.38 -2.57 0.66
N GLY A 111 -11.68 -3.50 1.28
CA GLY A 111 -10.62 -4.19 0.57
C GLY A 111 -10.03 -5.34 1.35
N HIS A 112 -9.22 -6.10 0.63
CA HIS A 112 -8.49 -7.24 1.17
C HIS A 112 -7.10 -7.25 0.55
N ALA A 113 -6.08 -7.31 1.39
CA ALA A 113 -4.70 -7.39 0.93
C ALA A 113 -4.17 -8.78 1.23
N ASP A 114 -3.43 -9.35 0.29
CA ASP A 114 -2.75 -10.62 0.55
C ASP A 114 -1.80 -10.46 1.72
N SER A 115 -1.58 -11.54 2.46
CA SER A 115 -0.64 -11.50 3.58
C SER A 115 0.77 -11.25 3.05
N GLY A 116 1.57 -10.62 3.88
CA GLY A 116 2.96 -10.34 3.51
C GLY A 116 3.20 -8.95 2.94
N ILE A 117 2.15 -8.20 2.62
CA ILE A 117 2.34 -6.81 2.22
C ILE A 117 2.46 -5.97 3.49
N ARG A 118 3.44 -5.10 3.52
CA ARG A 118 3.62 -4.21 4.67
C ARG A 118 2.40 -3.34 4.85
N ARG A 119 1.97 -3.18 6.11
CA ARG A 119 0.75 -2.44 6.43
C ARG A 119 0.76 -1.03 5.88
N GLU A 120 1.87 -0.34 5.98
CA GLU A 120 1.95 1.05 5.52
C GLU A 120 1.82 1.13 4.00
N TRP A 121 2.23 0.11 3.26
CA TRP A 121 2.05 0.07 1.82
C TRP A 121 0.58 -0.13 1.46
N VAL A 122 -0.10 -1.02 2.19
CA VAL A 122 -1.54 -1.23 2.02
C VAL A 122 -2.29 0.07 2.31
N ALA A 123 -1.91 0.75 3.39
CA ALA A 123 -2.55 2.01 3.77
C ALA A 123 -2.36 3.07 2.69
N TRP A 124 -1.16 3.16 2.11
CA TRP A 124 -0.95 4.11 1.03
C TRP A 124 -1.89 3.82 -0.13
N PHE A 125 -1.96 2.57 -0.55
CA PHE A 125 -2.75 2.18 -1.72
C PHE A 125 -4.22 2.53 -1.55
N TYR A 126 -4.80 2.22 -0.39
CA TYR A 126 -6.24 2.39 -0.21
C TYR A 126 -6.64 3.78 0.24
N PHE A 127 -5.77 4.53 0.89
CA PHE A 127 -6.19 5.78 1.53
C PHE A 127 -5.48 7.02 1.02
N PHE A 128 -4.31 6.89 0.44
CA PHE A 128 -3.50 8.07 0.11
C PHE A 128 -3.14 8.18 -1.36
N MET A 129 -3.23 7.11 -2.11
CA MET A 129 -2.87 7.14 -3.52
C MET A 129 -3.97 7.80 -4.33
N LYS A 130 -3.57 8.70 -5.21
CA LYS A 130 -4.55 9.40 -6.05
C LYS A 130 -4.45 9.01 -7.50
#